data_aef58213213d84ed1808351d0c7c8178
#
_entry.id   aef58213213d84ed1808351d0c7c8178
#
_cell.length_a   1.000
_cell.length_b   1.000
_cell.length_c   1.000
_cell.angle_alpha   90.00
_cell.angle_beta   90.00
_cell.angle_gamma   90.00
#
_symmetry.space_group_name_H-M   'P 1'
#
loop_
_entity.id
_entity.type
_entity.pdbx_description
1 polymer ?
#
loop_
_entity_poly.entity_id
_entity_poly.type
_entity_poly.pdbx_seq_one_letter_code
_entity_poly.pdbx_strand_id
1 'polypeptide(L)'
;MNKIIKQKIKEVEKREKVKVILAVESGSRAWGFESKDSDYDVRFIYLREKDDYLKLEGLRDVIEWQLDETLDINGWDIQKALRLLYKSNPTLFEWCSSPIVYHETSEADELRKLLPSYFSDKKLLYHYWNMARTNYREYLKNNKVKAKKYFYVLRPILAANWVLEHNSNPPMEFEKLIEDQLRADLKPIVYDLLEKKKSINELDLVDRIDVLNQYIEENIDNLEEEAQSLLGKNDTNWEPLNEFFLKLLGE
;
A
#
# COMPACT_ATOMS: atom_id res chain seq x y z
N MET A 1 -3.98 -21.47 1.90
CA MET A 1 -3.64 -20.30 2.74
C MET A 1 -4.86 -19.43 3.09
N ASN A 2 -5.75 -19.03 2.19
CA ASN A 2 -6.92 -18.15 2.48
C ASN A 2 -7.77 -18.60 3.70
N LYS A 3 -8.07 -19.92 3.83
CA LYS A 3 -8.81 -20.44 5.01
C LYS A 3 -8.03 -20.25 6.31
N ILE A 4 -6.71 -20.40 6.27
CA ILE A 4 -5.83 -20.23 7.45
C ILE A 4 -5.84 -18.76 7.86
N ILE A 5 -5.68 -17.83 6.91
CA ILE A 5 -5.70 -16.39 7.17
C ILE A 5 -7.04 -15.97 7.81
N LYS A 6 -8.17 -16.41 7.22
CA LYS A 6 -9.51 -16.13 7.79
C LYS A 6 -9.69 -16.68 9.21
N GLN A 7 -9.11 -17.84 9.51
CA GLN A 7 -9.11 -18.37 10.86
C GLN A 7 -8.24 -17.54 11.81
N LYS A 8 -7.05 -17.12 11.34
CA LYS A 8 -6.15 -16.28 12.13
C LYS A 8 -6.75 -14.92 12.44
N ILE A 9 -7.47 -14.31 11.50
CA ILE A 9 -8.21 -13.06 11.76
C ILE A 9 -9.22 -13.26 12.92
N LYS A 10 -9.99 -14.35 12.94
CA LYS A 10 -10.89 -14.67 14.04
C LYS A 10 -10.17 -14.92 15.38
N GLU A 11 -8.98 -15.50 15.33
CA GLU A 11 -8.14 -15.68 16.52
C GLU A 11 -7.65 -14.33 17.05
N VAL A 12 -7.29 -13.37 16.17
CA VAL A 12 -6.95 -11.98 16.54
C VAL A 12 -8.14 -11.31 17.21
N GLU A 13 -9.33 -11.35 16.60
CA GLU A 13 -10.55 -10.75 17.17
C GLU A 13 -10.81 -11.26 18.60
N LYS A 14 -10.73 -12.57 18.79
CA LYS A 14 -10.96 -13.18 20.10
C LYS A 14 -9.90 -12.82 21.14
N ARG A 15 -8.61 -12.84 20.73
CA ARG A 15 -7.47 -12.60 21.62
C ARG A 15 -7.37 -11.15 22.04
N GLU A 16 -7.52 -10.24 21.10
CA GLU A 16 -7.35 -8.80 21.31
C GLU A 16 -8.67 -8.10 21.68
N LYS A 17 -9.79 -8.86 21.68
CA LYS A 17 -11.16 -8.35 21.94
C LYS A 17 -11.50 -7.16 21.03
N VAL A 18 -11.31 -7.34 19.73
CA VAL A 18 -11.55 -6.34 18.69
C VAL A 18 -12.49 -6.88 17.64
N LYS A 19 -13.17 -6.01 16.90
CA LYS A 19 -13.91 -6.33 15.67
C LYS A 19 -13.04 -5.94 14.48
N VAL A 20 -12.70 -6.88 13.62
CA VAL A 20 -12.01 -6.58 12.35
C VAL A 20 -13.02 -6.05 11.35
N ILE A 21 -12.80 -4.85 10.82
CA ILE A 21 -13.65 -4.19 9.83
C ILE A 21 -13.24 -4.60 8.42
N LEU A 22 -11.95 -4.58 8.14
CA LEU A 22 -11.36 -4.90 6.85
C LEU A 22 -10.07 -5.69 7.06
N ALA A 23 -9.88 -6.79 6.32
CA ALA A 23 -8.61 -7.49 6.25
C ALA A 23 -8.29 -7.86 4.80
N VAL A 24 -7.10 -7.47 4.35
CA VAL A 24 -6.67 -7.54 2.96
C VAL A 24 -5.26 -8.08 2.84
N GLU A 25 -4.91 -8.51 1.63
CA GLU A 25 -3.52 -8.71 1.25
C GLU A 25 -2.87 -7.39 0.88
N SER A 26 -1.60 -7.25 1.21
CA SER A 26 -0.73 -6.16 0.82
C SER A 26 0.55 -6.72 0.16
N GLY A 27 1.49 -5.85 -0.21
CA GLY A 27 2.77 -6.31 -0.76
C GLY A 27 2.67 -7.01 -2.12
N SER A 28 3.63 -7.92 -2.39
CA SER A 28 3.85 -8.48 -3.72
C SER A 28 2.67 -9.27 -4.29
N ARG A 29 1.86 -9.92 -3.44
CA ARG A 29 0.66 -10.67 -3.86
C ARG A 29 -0.45 -9.74 -4.33
N ALA A 30 -0.71 -8.68 -3.58
CA ALA A 30 -1.71 -7.67 -3.98
C ALA A 30 -1.24 -6.87 -5.20
N TRP A 31 0.06 -6.74 -5.37
CA TRP A 31 0.64 -6.08 -6.54
C TRP A 31 0.68 -6.96 -7.79
N GLY A 32 0.45 -8.29 -7.68
CA GLY A 32 0.37 -9.24 -8.79
C GLY A 32 1.73 -9.69 -9.33
N PHE A 33 2.80 -9.57 -8.54
CA PHE A 33 4.12 -10.08 -8.92
C PHE A 33 4.76 -10.96 -7.85
N GLU A 34 3.95 -11.73 -7.14
CA GLU A 34 4.44 -12.70 -6.17
C GLU A 34 5.26 -13.82 -6.83
N SER A 35 6.19 -14.38 -6.06
CA SER A 35 6.86 -15.65 -6.33
C SER A 35 6.25 -16.75 -5.48
N LYS A 36 6.65 -18.02 -5.72
CA LYS A 36 6.18 -19.16 -4.91
C LYS A 36 6.48 -19.00 -3.43
N ASP A 37 7.59 -18.34 -3.13
CA ASP A 37 8.13 -18.16 -1.77
C ASP A 37 7.77 -16.78 -1.18
N SER A 38 6.91 -16.01 -1.86
CA SER A 38 6.47 -14.70 -1.32
C SER A 38 5.64 -14.88 -0.07
N ASP A 39 5.90 -14.03 0.92
CA ASP A 39 5.13 -13.97 2.16
C ASP A 39 3.67 -13.55 1.91
N TYR A 40 2.84 -13.78 2.90
CA TYR A 40 1.49 -13.24 2.98
C TYR A 40 1.50 -12.02 3.90
N ASP A 41 1.29 -10.85 3.32
CA ASP A 41 1.27 -9.56 3.98
C ASP A 41 -0.18 -9.18 4.34
N VAL A 42 -0.73 -9.80 5.39
CA VAL A 42 -2.11 -9.54 5.81
C VAL A 42 -2.17 -8.23 6.60
N ARG A 43 -2.99 -7.31 6.12
CA ARG A 43 -3.21 -6.02 6.77
C ARG A 43 -4.67 -5.88 7.13
N PHE A 44 -4.96 -5.35 8.32
CA PHE A 44 -6.35 -5.21 8.76
C PHE A 44 -6.60 -3.91 9.52
N ILE A 45 -7.86 -3.48 9.50
CA ILE A 45 -8.38 -2.35 10.29
C ILE A 45 -9.35 -2.92 11.32
N TYR A 46 -9.21 -2.51 12.56
CA TYR A 46 -10.04 -3.01 13.65
C TYR A 46 -10.65 -1.91 14.51
N LEU A 47 -11.75 -2.25 15.17
CA LEU A 47 -12.48 -1.45 16.13
C LEU A 47 -12.42 -2.14 17.51
N ARG A 48 -12.12 -1.39 18.57
CA ARG A 48 -12.22 -1.84 19.96
C ARG A 48 -13.62 -1.60 20.52
N GLU A 49 -13.89 -2.14 21.70
CA GLU A 49 -15.06 -1.79 22.49
C GLU A 49 -15.06 -0.28 22.82
N LYS A 50 -16.25 0.33 22.88
CA LYS A 50 -16.40 1.76 23.17
C LYS A 50 -15.68 2.17 24.45
N ASP A 51 -15.81 1.37 25.51
CA ASP A 51 -15.18 1.63 26.80
C ASP A 51 -13.65 1.70 26.73
N ASP A 52 -13.03 1.00 25.78
CA ASP A 52 -11.58 1.05 25.59
C ASP A 52 -11.13 2.43 25.11
N TYR A 53 -11.90 3.09 24.25
CA TYR A 53 -11.60 4.44 23.78
C TYR A 53 -11.81 5.53 24.83
N LEU A 54 -12.56 5.22 25.90
CA LEU A 54 -12.86 6.16 27.00
C LEU A 54 -11.90 6.02 28.18
N LYS A 55 -10.95 5.09 28.14
CA LYS A 55 -9.92 4.92 29.19
C LYS A 55 -8.91 6.06 29.15
N LEU A 56 -8.39 6.41 30.32
CA LEU A 56 -7.33 7.43 30.44
C LEU A 56 -5.96 6.93 29.95
N GLU A 57 -5.72 5.63 30.08
CA GLU A 57 -4.50 5.01 29.55
C GLU A 57 -4.54 4.91 28.03
N GLY A 58 -3.42 5.27 27.38
CA GLY A 58 -3.31 5.15 25.93
C GLY A 58 -3.27 3.69 25.47
N LEU A 59 -4.13 3.33 24.54
CA LEU A 59 -4.14 2.01 23.92
C LEU A 59 -3.15 1.94 22.75
N ARG A 60 -2.60 0.76 22.53
CA ARG A 60 -1.83 0.51 21.29
C ARG A 60 -2.75 0.65 20.08
N ASP A 61 -2.33 1.44 19.13
CA ASP A 61 -3.05 1.67 17.87
C ASP A 61 -2.65 0.72 16.74
N VAL A 62 -1.78 -0.27 17.05
CA VAL A 62 -1.32 -1.33 16.15
C VAL A 62 -1.38 -2.68 16.87
N ILE A 63 -1.86 -3.69 16.17
CA ILE A 63 -1.73 -5.10 16.53
C ILE A 63 -0.77 -5.73 15.54
N GLU A 64 0.34 -6.26 16.04
CA GLU A 64 1.35 -6.99 15.27
C GLU A 64 1.32 -8.45 15.67
N TRP A 65 1.14 -9.32 14.70
CA TRP A 65 1.09 -10.74 14.92
C TRP A 65 1.83 -11.49 13.82
N GLN A 66 3.13 -11.49 13.89
CA GLN A 66 3.96 -12.32 13.03
C GLN A 66 3.89 -13.76 13.55
N LEU A 67 3.38 -14.68 12.72
CA LEU A 67 3.16 -16.07 13.10
C LEU A 67 4.32 -16.97 12.70
N ASP A 68 4.90 -16.72 11.55
CA ASP A 68 6.05 -17.47 11.00
C ASP A 68 6.74 -16.62 9.92
N GLU A 69 7.70 -17.23 9.21
CA GLU A 69 8.45 -16.56 8.13
C GLU A 69 7.60 -16.30 6.88
N THR A 70 6.38 -16.84 6.80
CA THR A 70 5.54 -16.78 5.60
C THR A 70 4.25 -15.98 5.79
N LEU A 71 3.86 -15.68 7.04
CA LEU A 71 2.59 -15.01 7.35
C LEU A 71 2.81 -13.88 8.34
N ASP A 72 2.80 -12.66 7.83
CA ASP A 72 2.84 -11.41 8.60
C ASP A 72 1.43 -10.80 8.67
N ILE A 73 0.89 -10.69 9.89
CA ILE A 73 -0.42 -10.09 10.15
C ILE A 73 -0.25 -8.83 10.99
N ASN A 74 -0.65 -7.68 10.43
CA ASN A 74 -0.52 -6.39 11.08
C ASN A 74 -1.80 -5.57 10.90
N GLY A 75 -2.29 -4.97 11.98
CA GLY A 75 -3.53 -4.21 11.95
C GLY A 75 -3.43 -2.85 12.60
N TRP A 76 -4.24 -1.92 12.10
CA TRP A 76 -4.40 -0.57 12.63
C TRP A 76 -5.76 -0.39 13.31
N ASP A 77 -5.72 0.24 14.47
CA ASP A 77 -6.92 0.75 15.10
C ASP A 77 -7.65 1.74 14.19
N ILE A 78 -8.99 1.73 14.24
CA ILE A 78 -9.79 2.62 13.39
C ILE A 78 -9.46 4.09 13.61
N GLN A 79 -9.14 4.54 14.83
CA GLN A 79 -8.73 5.93 15.07
C GLN A 79 -7.43 6.25 14.34
N LYS A 80 -6.46 5.31 14.31
CA LYS A 80 -5.24 5.47 13.55
C LYS A 80 -5.54 5.53 12.07
N ALA A 81 -6.36 4.61 11.55
CA ALA A 81 -6.75 4.59 10.14
C ALA A 81 -7.40 5.92 9.72
N LEU A 82 -8.35 6.45 10.52
CA LEU A 82 -9.01 7.73 10.23
C LEU A 82 -8.06 8.93 10.31
N ARG A 83 -7.12 8.94 11.26
CA ARG A 83 -6.07 9.97 11.32
C ARG A 83 -5.12 9.90 10.11
N LEU A 84 -4.83 8.70 9.60
CA LEU A 84 -4.06 8.50 8.39
C LEU A 84 -4.85 8.93 7.15
N LEU A 85 -6.15 8.66 7.10
CA LEU A 85 -7.03 9.14 6.04
C LEU A 85 -7.05 10.67 5.98
N TYR A 86 -7.23 11.34 7.11
CA TYR A 86 -7.16 12.81 7.20
C TYR A 86 -5.85 13.38 6.63
N LYS A 87 -4.75 12.65 6.81
CA LYS A 87 -3.44 13.01 6.27
C LYS A 87 -3.24 12.61 4.81
N SER A 88 -4.23 11.97 4.19
CA SER A 88 -4.12 11.40 2.84
C SER A 88 -2.96 10.38 2.72
N ASN A 89 -2.87 9.46 3.70
CA ASN A 89 -1.79 8.47 3.73
C ASN A 89 -1.99 7.40 2.64
N PRO A 90 -1.05 7.22 1.68
CA PRO A 90 -1.20 6.31 0.55
C PRO A 90 -1.40 4.84 0.95
N THR A 91 -0.76 4.39 2.03
CA THR A 91 -0.88 3.00 2.49
C THR A 91 -2.32 2.64 2.88
N LEU A 92 -3.08 3.58 3.47
CA LEU A 92 -4.49 3.35 3.76
C LEU A 92 -5.33 3.24 2.50
N PHE A 93 -5.06 4.10 1.51
CA PHE A 93 -5.72 4.02 0.20
C PHE A 93 -5.43 2.67 -0.47
N GLU A 94 -4.20 2.20 -0.43
CA GLU A 94 -3.82 0.87 -0.93
C GLU A 94 -4.58 -0.26 -0.20
N TRP A 95 -4.62 -0.27 1.14
CA TRP A 95 -5.36 -1.30 1.88
C TRP A 95 -6.84 -1.32 1.50
N CYS A 96 -7.46 -0.14 1.42
CA CYS A 96 -8.88 -0.03 1.04
C CYS A 96 -9.16 -0.43 -0.42
N SER A 97 -8.14 -0.42 -1.29
CA SER A 97 -8.23 -0.75 -2.72
C SER A 97 -7.63 -2.10 -3.07
N SER A 98 -7.21 -2.89 -2.08
CA SER A 98 -6.58 -4.19 -2.35
C SER A 98 -7.50 -5.12 -3.14
N PRO A 99 -7.00 -5.76 -4.21
CA PRO A 99 -7.78 -6.71 -5.01
C PRO A 99 -8.02 -8.04 -4.28
N ILE A 100 -7.30 -8.28 -3.16
CA ILE A 100 -7.42 -9.53 -2.39
C ILE A 100 -7.94 -9.22 -1.00
N VAL A 101 -9.23 -9.53 -0.78
CA VAL A 101 -9.93 -9.30 0.49
C VAL A 101 -10.13 -10.62 1.23
N TYR A 102 -9.68 -10.69 2.46
CA TYR A 102 -9.84 -11.85 3.34
C TYR A 102 -11.09 -11.76 4.21
N HIS A 103 -11.39 -10.56 4.67
CA HIS A 103 -12.55 -10.25 5.47
C HIS A 103 -12.96 -8.79 5.26
N GLU A 104 -14.26 -8.54 5.19
CA GLU A 104 -14.81 -7.18 5.19
C GLU A 104 -16.20 -7.15 5.78
N THR A 105 -16.57 -5.98 6.30
CA THR A 105 -17.89 -5.68 6.84
C THR A 105 -18.50 -4.49 6.10
N SER A 106 -19.79 -4.20 6.33
CA SER A 106 -20.45 -3.02 5.76
C SER A 106 -19.76 -1.69 6.11
N GLU A 107 -19.11 -1.64 7.27
CA GLU A 107 -18.36 -0.46 7.71
C GLU A 107 -17.12 -0.22 6.85
N ALA A 108 -16.52 -1.26 6.25
CA ALA A 108 -15.44 -1.09 5.29
C ALA A 108 -15.90 -0.36 4.02
N ASP A 109 -17.11 -0.64 3.55
CA ASP A 109 -17.68 0.08 2.40
C ASP A 109 -17.96 1.55 2.73
N GLU A 110 -18.39 1.84 3.94
CA GLU A 110 -18.58 3.22 4.40
C GLU A 110 -17.24 3.96 4.49
N LEU A 111 -16.20 3.31 5.02
CA LEU A 111 -14.83 3.87 5.03
C LEU A 111 -14.34 4.20 3.62
N ARG A 112 -14.56 3.29 2.65
CA ARG A 112 -14.16 3.51 1.26
C ARG A 112 -14.86 4.73 0.63
N LYS A 113 -16.11 5.02 1.00
CA LYS A 113 -16.85 6.20 0.52
C LYS A 113 -16.24 7.52 0.99
N LEU A 114 -15.49 7.51 2.09
CA LEU A 114 -14.82 8.70 2.61
C LEU A 114 -13.50 9.00 1.86
N LEU A 115 -12.84 7.98 1.29
CA LEU A 115 -11.52 8.13 0.66
C LEU A 115 -11.42 9.30 -0.34
N PRO A 116 -12.34 9.49 -1.30
CA PRO A 116 -12.22 10.55 -2.29
C PRO A 116 -12.15 11.96 -1.68
N SER A 117 -12.85 12.19 -0.56
CA SER A 117 -12.87 13.50 0.12
C SER A 117 -11.54 13.86 0.80
N TYR A 118 -10.70 12.85 1.05
CA TYR A 118 -9.40 13.02 1.71
C TYR A 118 -8.21 12.74 0.78
N PHE A 119 -8.47 12.52 -0.50
CA PHE A 119 -7.42 12.33 -1.49
C PHE A 119 -6.66 13.64 -1.73
N SER A 120 -5.34 13.57 -1.71
CA SER A 120 -4.45 14.67 -2.06
C SER A 120 -3.37 14.17 -3.02
N ASP A 121 -3.46 14.62 -4.27
CA ASP A 121 -2.48 14.40 -5.32
C ASP A 121 -1.06 14.70 -4.85
N LYS A 122 -0.84 15.88 -4.29
CA LYS A 122 0.46 16.30 -3.77
C LYS A 122 1.04 15.33 -2.75
N LYS A 123 0.23 14.87 -1.77
CA LYS A 123 0.73 13.98 -0.71
C LYS A 123 1.04 12.58 -1.24
N LEU A 124 0.21 12.05 -2.15
CA LEU A 124 0.46 10.77 -2.79
C LEU A 124 1.69 10.84 -3.69
N LEU A 125 1.81 11.90 -4.50
CA LEU A 125 2.96 12.13 -5.35
C LEU A 125 4.27 12.17 -4.55
N TYR A 126 4.32 12.98 -3.49
CA TYR A 126 5.48 13.05 -2.60
C TYR A 126 5.85 11.69 -1.99
N HIS A 127 4.85 10.92 -1.58
CA HIS A 127 5.08 9.60 -1.00
C HIS A 127 5.70 8.64 -2.01
N TYR A 128 5.10 8.51 -3.19
CA TYR A 128 5.57 7.60 -4.22
C TYR A 128 6.93 8.02 -4.79
N TRP A 129 7.12 9.30 -5.06
CA TRP A 129 8.41 9.83 -5.47
C TRP A 129 9.52 9.53 -4.44
N ASN A 130 9.28 9.83 -3.17
CA ASN A 130 10.27 9.58 -2.12
C ASN A 130 10.56 8.08 -1.93
N MET A 131 9.54 7.22 -2.06
CA MET A 131 9.70 5.77 -2.04
C MET A 131 10.57 5.29 -3.21
N ALA A 132 10.28 5.74 -4.43
CA ALA A 132 11.05 5.40 -5.62
C ALA A 132 12.51 5.83 -5.49
N ARG A 133 12.75 7.08 -5.11
CA ARG A 133 14.09 7.66 -4.91
C ARG A 133 14.90 6.92 -3.84
N THR A 134 14.28 6.59 -2.71
CA THR A 134 14.93 5.87 -1.62
C THR A 134 15.31 4.46 -2.06
N ASN A 135 14.37 3.71 -2.64
CA ASN A 135 14.61 2.36 -3.12
C ASN A 135 15.66 2.33 -4.26
N TYR A 136 15.64 3.32 -5.16
CA TYR A 136 16.64 3.42 -6.22
C TYR A 136 18.05 3.59 -5.65
N ARG A 137 18.21 4.52 -4.71
CA ARG A 137 19.51 4.78 -4.07
C ARG A 137 20.04 3.57 -3.31
N GLU A 138 19.16 2.84 -2.67
CA GLU A 138 19.55 1.69 -1.84
C GLU A 138 19.85 0.45 -2.68
N TYR A 139 19.11 0.20 -3.76
CA TYR A 139 19.12 -1.11 -4.41
C TYR A 139 19.67 -1.15 -5.83
N LEU A 140 19.58 -0.07 -6.61
CA LEU A 140 19.83 -0.12 -8.06
C LEU A 140 21.10 0.62 -8.52
N LYS A 141 22.00 0.99 -7.60
CA LYS A 141 23.25 1.69 -7.92
C LYS A 141 24.40 0.75 -8.33
N ASN A 142 24.31 -0.54 -8.02
CA ASN A 142 25.36 -1.52 -8.30
C ASN A 142 25.20 -2.14 -9.70
N ASN A 143 26.31 -2.73 -10.22
CA ASN A 143 26.31 -3.43 -11.50
C ASN A 143 25.49 -4.74 -11.48
N LYS A 144 25.30 -5.33 -10.31
CA LYS A 144 24.44 -6.50 -10.10
C LYS A 144 23.42 -6.21 -9.01
N VAL A 145 22.15 -6.48 -9.29
CA VAL A 145 21.02 -6.15 -8.44
C VAL A 145 20.02 -7.30 -8.38
N LYS A 146 19.22 -7.37 -7.34
CA LYS A 146 18.11 -8.33 -7.27
C LYS A 146 16.99 -7.89 -8.21
N ALA A 147 16.49 -8.77 -9.09
CA ALA A 147 15.44 -8.46 -10.05
C ALA A 147 14.20 -7.82 -9.40
N LYS A 148 13.78 -8.35 -8.23
CA LYS A 148 12.63 -7.80 -7.48
C LYS A 148 12.78 -6.31 -7.10
N LYS A 149 14.01 -5.80 -6.99
CA LYS A 149 14.24 -4.41 -6.59
C LYS A 149 13.89 -3.41 -7.71
N TYR A 150 13.93 -3.83 -8.98
CA TYR A 150 13.38 -3.03 -10.07
C TYR A 150 11.89 -2.74 -9.87
N PHE A 151 11.09 -3.73 -9.44
CA PHE A 151 9.65 -3.53 -9.22
C PHE A 151 9.36 -2.60 -8.04
N TYR A 152 10.19 -2.66 -6.99
CA TYR A 152 10.08 -1.77 -5.84
C TYR A 152 10.41 -0.31 -6.15
N VAL A 153 11.08 -0.05 -7.28
CA VAL A 153 11.35 1.30 -7.78
C VAL A 153 10.37 1.70 -8.88
N LEU A 154 10.11 0.80 -9.85
CA LEU A 154 9.20 1.11 -10.96
C LEU A 154 7.75 1.30 -10.49
N ARG A 155 7.25 0.44 -9.59
CA ARG A 155 5.86 0.55 -9.11
C ARG A 155 5.54 1.92 -8.53
N PRO A 156 6.29 2.48 -7.57
CA PRO A 156 6.02 3.81 -7.09
C PRO A 156 6.21 4.92 -8.15
N ILE A 157 7.12 4.78 -9.11
CA ILE A 157 7.22 5.72 -10.24
C ILE A 157 5.91 5.71 -11.05
N LEU A 158 5.45 4.53 -11.46
CA LEU A 158 4.23 4.40 -12.26
C LEU A 158 2.98 4.83 -11.46
N ALA A 159 2.95 4.56 -10.15
CA ALA A 159 1.90 5.05 -9.26
C ALA A 159 1.91 6.60 -9.14
N ALA A 160 3.09 7.21 -9.09
CA ALA A 160 3.22 8.67 -9.09
C ALA A 160 2.73 9.29 -10.41
N ASN A 161 3.11 8.70 -11.56
CA ASN A 161 2.64 9.13 -12.87
C ASN A 161 1.12 8.99 -13.00
N TRP A 162 0.55 7.88 -12.50
CA TRP A 162 -0.91 7.71 -12.42
C TRP A 162 -1.59 8.84 -11.64
N VAL A 163 -1.05 9.21 -10.48
CA VAL A 163 -1.61 10.33 -9.68
C VAL A 163 -1.62 11.63 -10.47
N LEU A 164 -0.54 11.92 -11.21
CA LEU A 164 -0.45 13.13 -12.04
C LEU A 164 -1.45 13.12 -13.20
N GLU A 165 -1.60 11.99 -13.89
CA GLU A 165 -2.43 11.90 -15.08
C GLU A 165 -3.92 11.79 -14.74
N HIS A 166 -4.27 10.92 -13.78
CA HIS A 166 -5.66 10.59 -13.47
C HIS A 166 -6.25 11.33 -12.26
N ASN A 167 -5.42 12.03 -11.48
CA ASN A 167 -5.82 12.70 -10.24
C ASN A 167 -6.67 11.79 -9.33
N SER A 168 -6.25 10.55 -9.19
CA SER A 168 -6.93 9.49 -8.45
C SER A 168 -5.96 8.53 -7.78
N ASN A 169 -6.46 7.72 -6.82
CA ASN A 169 -5.64 6.67 -6.21
C ASN A 169 -5.19 5.65 -7.26
N PRO A 170 -3.89 5.34 -7.37
CA PRO A 170 -3.40 4.37 -8.34
C PRO A 170 -3.86 2.94 -8.01
N PRO A 171 -4.06 2.08 -9.01
CA PRO A 171 -4.33 0.67 -8.79
C PRO A 171 -3.17 -0.01 -8.08
N MET A 172 -3.47 -1.02 -7.25
CA MET A 172 -2.42 -1.81 -6.60
C MET A 172 -1.70 -2.74 -7.56
N GLU A 173 -2.41 -3.27 -8.54
CA GLU A 173 -1.89 -4.24 -9.50
C GLU A 173 -0.85 -3.58 -10.42
N PHE A 174 0.36 -4.12 -10.39
CA PHE A 174 1.49 -3.58 -11.13
C PHE A 174 1.29 -3.68 -12.65
N GLU A 175 0.61 -4.72 -13.12
CA GLU A 175 0.29 -4.89 -14.54
C GLU A 175 -0.56 -3.73 -15.06
N LYS A 176 -1.57 -3.28 -14.30
CA LYS A 176 -2.39 -2.12 -14.67
C LYS A 176 -1.55 -0.84 -14.79
N LEU A 177 -0.60 -0.67 -13.86
CA LEU A 177 0.32 0.47 -13.91
C LEU A 177 1.27 0.38 -15.10
N ILE A 178 1.79 -0.82 -15.43
CA ILE A 178 2.63 -1.04 -16.61
C ILE A 178 1.86 -0.68 -17.88
N GLU A 179 0.63 -1.20 -18.01
CA GLU A 179 -0.14 -1.01 -19.24
C GLU A 179 -0.49 0.45 -19.49
N ASP A 180 -0.77 1.21 -18.46
CA ASP A 180 -1.18 2.60 -18.57
C ASP A 180 0.01 3.58 -18.59
N GLN A 181 0.99 3.39 -17.69
CA GLN A 181 2.00 4.41 -17.39
C GLN A 181 3.41 4.11 -17.94
N LEU A 182 3.70 2.83 -18.28
CA LEU A 182 5.05 2.51 -18.73
C LEU A 182 5.19 2.74 -20.24
N ARG A 183 6.27 3.37 -20.62
CA ARG A 183 6.67 3.57 -22.02
C ARG A 183 6.70 2.22 -22.79
N ALA A 184 6.11 2.19 -23.98
CA ALA A 184 5.85 0.96 -24.75
C ALA A 184 7.10 0.13 -25.04
N ASP A 185 8.25 0.79 -25.32
CA ASP A 185 9.54 0.14 -25.62
C ASP A 185 10.16 -0.56 -24.39
N LEU A 186 9.74 -0.18 -23.15
CA LEU A 186 10.24 -0.78 -21.92
C LEU A 186 9.36 -1.93 -21.41
N LYS A 187 8.10 -2.01 -21.85
CA LYS A 187 7.16 -3.08 -21.41
C LYS A 187 7.73 -4.49 -21.62
N PRO A 188 8.31 -4.85 -22.79
CA PRO A 188 8.88 -6.19 -22.97
C PRO A 188 10.00 -6.51 -21.98
N ILE A 189 10.83 -5.53 -21.64
CA ILE A 189 11.95 -5.70 -20.70
C ILE A 189 11.42 -5.97 -19.29
N VAL A 190 10.39 -5.23 -18.87
CA VAL A 190 9.78 -5.38 -17.54
C VAL A 190 9.01 -6.70 -17.42
N TYR A 191 8.29 -7.12 -18.48
CA TYR A 191 7.65 -8.42 -18.51
C TYR A 191 8.65 -9.59 -18.47
N ASP A 192 9.78 -9.51 -19.20
CA ASP A 192 10.86 -10.51 -19.11
C ASP A 192 11.43 -10.61 -17.67
N LEU A 193 11.60 -9.48 -17.00
CA LEU A 193 12.00 -9.45 -15.59
C LEU A 193 10.96 -10.10 -14.66
N LEU A 194 9.65 -9.87 -14.91
CA LEU A 194 8.57 -10.49 -14.14
C LEU A 194 8.57 -12.00 -14.30
N GLU A 195 8.74 -12.52 -15.52
CA GLU A 195 8.84 -13.95 -15.77
C GLU A 195 10.11 -14.55 -15.13
N LYS A 196 11.23 -13.86 -15.22
CA LYS A 196 12.46 -14.27 -14.53
C LYS A 196 12.25 -14.35 -13.03
N LYS A 197 11.59 -13.36 -12.40
CA LYS A 197 11.30 -13.38 -10.96
C LYS A 197 10.49 -14.60 -10.54
N LYS A 198 9.56 -15.09 -11.36
CA LYS A 198 8.76 -16.29 -11.07
C LYS A 198 9.58 -17.58 -11.11
N SER A 199 10.67 -17.59 -11.88
CA SER A 199 11.50 -18.78 -12.14
C SER A 199 12.81 -18.83 -11.37
N ILE A 200 13.31 -17.69 -10.88
CA ILE A 200 14.60 -17.52 -10.21
C ILE A 200 14.36 -17.37 -8.70
N ASN A 201 15.32 -17.83 -7.87
CA ASN A 201 15.28 -17.61 -6.43
C ASN A 201 15.39 -16.10 -6.12
N GLU A 202 14.71 -15.64 -5.07
CA GLU A 202 14.72 -14.22 -4.66
C GLU A 202 16.11 -13.63 -4.38
N LEU A 203 17.12 -14.48 -4.19
CA LEU A 203 18.50 -14.11 -3.91
C LEU A 203 19.34 -13.89 -5.17
N ASP A 204 18.87 -14.35 -6.34
CA ASP A 204 19.66 -14.29 -7.56
C ASP A 204 19.81 -12.84 -8.07
N LEU A 205 21.03 -12.52 -8.49
CA LEU A 205 21.39 -11.22 -9.01
C LEU A 205 21.29 -11.23 -10.54
N VAL A 206 20.73 -10.15 -11.07
CA VAL A 206 20.74 -9.84 -12.51
C VAL A 206 21.71 -8.69 -12.79
N ASP A 207 22.22 -8.64 -14.00
CA ASP A 207 23.01 -7.48 -14.41
C ASP A 207 22.12 -6.23 -14.46
N ARG A 208 22.71 -5.08 -14.17
CA ARG A 208 22.04 -3.78 -14.29
C ARG A 208 21.51 -3.58 -15.71
N ILE A 209 20.27 -3.12 -15.81
CA ILE A 209 19.60 -2.83 -17.08
C ILE A 209 19.64 -1.32 -17.30
N ASP A 210 20.65 -0.85 -18.06
CA ASP A 210 20.94 0.58 -18.18
C ASP A 210 19.75 1.39 -18.72
N VAL A 211 18.99 0.85 -19.68
CA VAL A 211 17.81 1.54 -20.22
C VAL A 211 16.71 1.74 -19.17
N LEU A 212 16.51 0.78 -18.26
CA LEU A 212 15.58 0.93 -17.14
C LEU A 212 16.11 1.91 -16.09
N ASN A 213 17.41 1.86 -15.81
CA ASN A 213 18.02 2.78 -14.87
C ASN A 213 17.94 4.23 -15.36
N GLN A 214 18.19 4.46 -16.65
CA GLN A 214 18.04 5.78 -17.26
C GLN A 214 16.57 6.27 -17.13
N TYR A 215 15.60 5.44 -17.49
CA TYR A 215 14.17 5.77 -17.35
C TYR A 215 13.81 6.10 -15.90
N ILE A 216 14.31 5.33 -14.94
CA ILE A 216 14.07 5.54 -13.52
C ILE A 216 14.67 6.89 -13.07
N GLU A 217 15.90 7.19 -13.44
CA GLU A 217 16.59 8.44 -13.09
C GLU A 217 15.84 9.66 -13.65
N GLU A 218 15.50 9.65 -14.94
CA GLU A 218 14.73 10.70 -15.59
C GLU A 218 13.36 10.94 -14.90
N ASN A 219 12.65 9.84 -14.54
CA ASN A 219 11.37 9.97 -13.87
C ASN A 219 11.50 10.48 -12.42
N ILE A 220 12.51 10.05 -11.67
CA ILE A 220 12.72 10.55 -10.29
C ILE A 220 12.95 12.06 -10.30
N ASP A 221 13.72 12.58 -11.25
CA ASP A 221 14.01 14.01 -11.38
C ASP A 221 12.75 14.79 -11.80
N ASN A 222 12.01 14.30 -12.82
CA ASN A 222 10.77 14.92 -13.26
C ASN A 222 9.70 14.93 -12.15
N LEU A 223 9.54 13.82 -11.43
CA LEU A 223 8.57 13.72 -10.33
C LEU A 223 8.93 14.64 -9.14
N GLU A 224 10.22 14.94 -8.93
CA GLU A 224 10.65 15.93 -7.93
C GLU A 224 10.15 17.33 -8.29
N GLU A 225 10.32 17.74 -9.55
CA GLU A 225 9.86 19.03 -10.05
C GLU A 225 8.33 19.16 -9.97
N GLU A 226 7.61 18.12 -10.42
CA GLU A 226 6.14 18.07 -10.34
C GLU A 226 5.64 18.13 -8.88
N ALA A 227 6.25 17.37 -7.97
CA ALA A 227 5.87 17.38 -6.56
C ALA A 227 6.08 18.75 -5.89
N GLN A 228 7.11 19.49 -6.31
CA GLN A 228 7.36 20.85 -5.82
C GLN A 228 6.38 21.87 -6.40
N SER A 229 5.92 21.69 -7.64
CA SER A 229 5.02 22.61 -8.34
C SER A 229 3.57 22.50 -7.86
N LEU A 230 3.12 21.32 -7.38
CA LEU A 230 1.74 21.12 -6.97
C LEU A 230 1.34 21.97 -5.76
N LEU A 231 0.21 22.66 -5.89
CA LEU A 231 -0.44 23.37 -4.78
C LEU A 231 -1.23 22.36 -3.95
N GLY A 232 -0.88 22.22 -2.67
CA GLY A 232 -1.62 21.31 -1.78
C GLY A 232 -3.05 21.80 -1.52
N LYS A 233 -4.04 20.93 -1.56
CA LYS A 233 -5.38 21.21 -1.05
C LYS A 233 -5.36 21.14 0.48
N ASN A 234 -5.84 22.20 1.15
CA ASN A 234 -5.86 22.29 2.62
C ASN A 234 -7.27 22.15 3.24
N ASP A 235 -8.29 21.76 2.46
CA ASP A 235 -9.69 21.79 2.90
C ASP A 235 -10.17 20.46 3.50
N THR A 236 -9.31 19.77 4.26
CA THR A 236 -9.74 18.55 4.95
C THR A 236 -10.48 18.92 6.25
N ASN A 237 -11.69 18.37 6.43
CA ASN A 237 -12.53 18.53 7.61
C ASN A 237 -12.54 17.26 8.45
N TRP A 238 -12.47 17.39 9.78
CA TRP A 238 -12.56 16.27 10.71
C TRP A 238 -13.99 15.72 10.88
N GLU A 239 -15.01 16.55 10.63
CA GLU A 239 -16.40 16.21 10.97
C GLU A 239 -16.89 14.88 10.37
N PRO A 240 -16.74 14.62 9.05
CA PRO A 240 -17.19 13.35 8.48
C PRO A 240 -16.47 12.12 9.08
N LEU A 241 -15.20 12.27 9.50
CA LEU A 241 -14.47 11.19 10.16
C LEU A 241 -14.93 10.98 11.59
N ASN A 242 -15.26 12.06 12.31
CA ASN A 242 -15.83 11.99 13.66
C ASN A 242 -17.21 11.36 13.63
N GLU A 243 -18.10 11.79 12.73
CA GLU A 243 -19.43 11.19 12.54
C GLU A 243 -19.33 9.68 12.24
N PHE A 244 -18.46 9.29 11.33
CA PHE A 244 -18.24 7.89 11.02
C PHE A 244 -17.73 7.11 12.24
N PHE A 245 -16.77 7.65 12.98
CA PHE A 245 -16.23 7.01 14.17
C PHE A 245 -17.29 6.86 15.27
N LEU A 246 -18.08 7.91 15.56
CA LEU A 246 -19.17 7.87 16.55
C LEU A 246 -20.23 6.84 16.16
N LYS A 247 -20.62 6.81 14.88
CA LYS A 247 -21.54 5.77 14.36
C LYS A 247 -21.02 4.36 14.60
N LEU A 248 -19.72 4.11 14.42
CA LEU A 248 -19.11 2.81 14.71
C LEU A 248 -19.20 2.42 16.19
N LEU A 249 -19.25 3.40 17.09
CA LEU A 249 -19.40 3.22 18.54
C LEU A 249 -20.86 3.11 19.00
N GLY A 250 -21.83 3.18 18.08
CA GLY A 250 -23.27 3.08 18.36
C GLY A 250 -23.91 4.37 18.85
N GLU A 251 -23.33 5.53 18.52
CA GLU A 251 -23.87 6.86 18.79
C GLU A 251 -24.66 7.41 17.60
#